data_f1ca0f372b11e56ad18d6a33713bce7f
#
_entry.id   f1ca0f372b11e56ad18d6a33713bce7f
#
_cell.length_a   1.000
_cell.length_b   1.000
_cell.length_c   1.000
_cell.angle_alpha   90.00
_cell.angle_beta   90.00
_cell.angle_gamma   90.00
#
_symmetry.space_group_name_H-M   'P 1'
#
loop_
_entity.id
_entity.type
_entity.pdbx_description
1 polymer ?
#
loop_
_entity_poly.entity_id
_entity_poly.type
_entity_poly.pdbx_seq_one_letter_code
_entity_poly.pdbx_strand_id
1 'polypeptide(L)'
;MSGNRLEVQPQLPPLQQIAGAPPAFYDYYWEFGDGQFSFEEAPVHFYQDTTEKEVLLLATGKYDNGKAPRSRKRRTKPDTKPKNEQMASTAPSINVLERESDWLGMKAVRNPSPGEELILVVSYANQSPVLQSGQLQLAFNQRVYPQTHFEWGEARTHFGEQPLGPLLSKNELSLPAEAWAGETPPSDWYSLLLPALSSNLADAAEHFREQRHWTFDELAPGETRNFFVSLQVTEAMLADTNAIITLQARLTTDDGRVDEVYPLELEIVASHDPNYIAVSQKRMGFRRMRQNDLTYKVHFQNTGEGPASRVEIKTDLPPGYDSKSLRVIETQPAVPNCPEPSASWSCLDTTFQDGQLVFTFRDIYLPGTRQEGVGKRDSTKGYIKYRLSPGKQVEKRPFSARAAIVFDQNPPIKTGSAATRFRPGWSPGVMAGRILGLGNGNTWSVGLSIAPFSPYRLFWQGEVWAGLPTEFETTESSRDTIRTQTDLLGLPFVATVDTITSRTLDRTQREQRFGVVPLQLRYNFSDWLAGGTGLLLEITYREQITNRQEQRTVQVYDPDGQFIQDFSQTFDPVMQSFDLSSFNYSGSWFAELQIGKVRKGPALGLRGVLPFDGRPAYGLAFLHWRF
;
A
#
# COMPACT_ATOMS: atom_id res chain seq x y z
N MET A 1 42.61 2.68 -26.54
CA MET A 1 43.35 2.44 -25.28
C MET A 1 44.83 2.70 -25.50
N SER A 2 45.48 3.49 -24.64
CA SER A 2 46.92 3.73 -24.69
C SER A 2 47.42 3.72 -23.24
N GLY A 3 48.12 2.63 -22.87
CA GLY A 3 48.53 2.40 -21.48
C GLY A 3 47.34 2.24 -20.54
N ASN A 4 47.19 3.13 -19.55
CA ASN A 4 46.05 3.20 -18.65
C ASN A 4 44.99 4.24 -19.08
N ARG A 5 45.20 4.95 -20.20
CA ARG A 5 44.32 5.99 -20.71
C ARG A 5 43.34 5.43 -21.74
N LEU A 6 42.04 5.59 -21.47
CA LEU A 6 40.94 5.27 -22.38
C LEU A 6 40.40 6.56 -23.02
N GLU A 7 40.42 6.61 -24.34
CA GLU A 7 39.68 7.61 -25.12
C GLU A 7 38.57 6.91 -25.88
N VAL A 8 37.38 7.42 -25.81
CA VAL A 8 36.20 6.86 -26.45
C VAL A 8 35.56 7.84 -27.44
N GLN A 9 35.09 7.31 -28.54
CA GLN A 9 34.29 8.05 -29.52
C GLN A 9 33.05 7.24 -29.82
N PRO A 10 31.84 7.81 -29.60
CA PRO A 10 30.60 7.10 -29.83
C PRO A 10 30.32 6.97 -31.35
N GLN A 11 29.91 5.78 -31.79
CA GLN A 11 29.36 5.56 -33.12
C GLN A 11 27.87 5.28 -32.96
N LEU A 12 27.07 6.31 -33.24
CA LEU A 12 25.61 6.27 -33.06
C LEU A 12 24.90 6.40 -34.42
N PRO A 13 23.63 5.92 -34.50
CA PRO A 13 22.80 6.13 -35.70
C PRO A 13 22.55 7.61 -35.96
N PRO A 14 22.30 8.03 -37.19
CA PRO A 14 21.87 9.39 -37.47
C PRO A 14 20.52 9.70 -36.79
N LEU A 15 20.41 10.89 -36.22
CA LEU A 15 19.17 11.37 -35.60
C LEU A 15 18.11 11.70 -36.64
N GLN A 16 16.86 11.42 -36.34
CA GLN A 16 15.69 11.75 -37.17
C GLN A 16 14.99 12.97 -36.56
N GLN A 17 15.28 14.14 -37.11
CA GLN A 17 14.76 15.41 -36.64
C GLN A 17 13.23 15.44 -36.60
N ILE A 18 12.65 15.82 -35.44
CA ILE A 18 11.23 16.12 -35.31
C ILE A 18 10.94 17.49 -35.94
N ALA A 19 9.98 17.56 -36.83
CA ALA A 19 9.62 18.80 -37.51
C ALA A 19 9.12 19.86 -36.49
N GLY A 20 9.74 21.06 -36.54
CA GLY A 20 9.39 22.17 -35.65
C GLY A 20 10.00 22.10 -34.24
N ALA A 21 10.77 21.07 -33.94
CA ALA A 21 11.54 20.97 -32.68
C ALA A 21 12.94 21.57 -32.86
N PRO A 22 13.65 21.90 -31.77
CA PRO A 22 15.07 22.23 -31.82
C PRO A 22 15.91 21.15 -32.51
N PRO A 23 17.14 21.46 -32.96
CA PRO A 23 18.02 20.47 -33.58
C PRO A 23 18.19 19.23 -32.67
N ALA A 24 18.03 18.06 -33.26
CA ALA A 24 18.18 16.81 -32.56
C ALA A 24 19.65 16.60 -32.14
N PHE A 25 19.85 16.10 -30.93
CA PHE A 25 21.17 15.80 -30.36
C PHE A 25 21.11 14.58 -29.46
N TYR A 26 22.29 14.03 -29.11
CA TYR A 26 22.44 12.96 -28.14
C TYR A 26 22.90 13.49 -26.79
N ASP A 27 22.27 13.03 -25.70
CA ASP A 27 22.84 13.01 -24.36
C ASP A 27 23.60 11.70 -24.17
N TYR A 28 24.78 11.78 -23.59
CA TYR A 28 25.66 10.64 -23.40
C TYR A 28 25.77 10.29 -21.93
N TYR A 29 25.94 8.99 -21.68
CA TYR A 29 26.27 8.45 -20.37
C TYR A 29 27.22 7.27 -20.54
N TRP A 30 28.35 7.34 -19.85
CA TRP A 30 29.38 6.33 -19.86
C TRP A 30 29.62 5.79 -18.46
N GLU A 31 29.77 4.46 -18.31
CA GLU A 31 30.32 3.78 -17.15
C GLU A 31 31.65 3.16 -17.56
N PHE A 32 32.68 3.34 -16.73
CA PHE A 32 34.02 2.86 -17.08
C PHE A 32 34.37 1.50 -16.48
N GLY A 33 33.45 0.91 -15.65
CA GLY A 33 33.64 -0.41 -15.05
C GLY A 33 34.57 -0.42 -13.82
N ASP A 34 34.81 0.75 -13.22
CA ASP A 34 35.60 0.94 -11.99
C ASP A 34 34.89 1.85 -10.97
N GLY A 35 33.55 2.03 -11.11
CA GLY A 35 32.76 2.92 -10.27
C GLY A 35 32.77 4.38 -10.73
N GLN A 36 33.45 4.71 -11.83
CA GLN A 36 33.46 6.05 -12.42
C GLN A 36 32.55 6.13 -13.63
N PHE A 37 32.04 7.32 -13.90
CA PHE A 37 31.10 7.58 -14.99
C PHE A 37 31.29 8.99 -15.58
N SER A 38 30.74 9.25 -16.78
CA SER A 38 30.80 10.55 -17.43
C SER A 38 29.54 10.81 -18.26
N PHE A 39 29.17 12.11 -18.40
CA PHE A 39 28.12 12.59 -19.30
C PHE A 39 28.70 13.29 -20.56
N GLU A 40 29.98 13.29 -20.73
CA GLU A 40 30.61 13.90 -21.90
C GLU A 40 30.42 13.05 -23.17
N GLU A 41 30.43 13.69 -24.33
CA GLU A 41 30.33 13.00 -25.62
C GLU A 41 31.50 12.06 -25.87
N ALA A 42 32.72 12.54 -25.63
CA ALA A 42 33.97 11.82 -25.84
C ALA A 42 34.89 11.95 -24.63
N PRO A 43 34.58 11.28 -23.51
CA PRO A 43 35.36 11.39 -22.30
C PRO A 43 36.72 10.70 -22.42
N VAL A 44 37.68 11.20 -21.64
CA VAL A 44 38.97 10.56 -21.42
C VAL A 44 39.02 10.04 -19.98
N HIS A 45 39.29 8.75 -19.82
CA HIS A 45 39.35 8.09 -18.51
C HIS A 45 40.69 7.43 -18.26
N PHE A 46 41.12 7.45 -17.00
CA PHE A 46 42.40 6.85 -16.57
C PHE A 46 42.14 5.78 -15.52
N TYR A 47 42.54 4.54 -15.81
CA TYR A 47 42.39 3.43 -14.89
C TYR A 47 43.58 3.34 -13.91
N GLN A 48 43.25 2.94 -12.67
CA GLN A 48 44.21 2.76 -11.59
C GLN A 48 44.89 1.37 -11.59
N ASP A 49 44.29 0.39 -12.23
CA ASP A 49 44.72 -0.99 -12.27
C ASP A 49 44.72 -1.54 -13.71
N THR A 50 45.19 -2.77 -13.88
CA THR A 50 45.28 -3.49 -15.16
C THR A 50 44.25 -4.61 -15.29
N THR A 51 43.19 -4.60 -14.46
CA THR A 51 42.12 -5.58 -14.57
C THR A 51 41.23 -5.28 -15.77
N GLU A 52 40.57 -6.30 -16.32
CA GLU A 52 39.62 -6.11 -17.40
C GLU A 52 38.42 -5.31 -16.91
N LYS A 53 37.99 -4.30 -17.67
CA LYS A 53 36.89 -3.42 -17.35
C LYS A 53 35.80 -3.54 -18.41
N GLU A 54 34.54 -3.49 -18.01
CA GLU A 54 33.39 -3.41 -18.92
C GLU A 54 32.93 -1.97 -19.00
N VAL A 55 33.13 -1.34 -20.15
CA VAL A 55 32.69 0.04 -20.43
C VAL A 55 31.30 -0.01 -21.05
N LEU A 56 30.37 0.74 -20.46
CA LEU A 56 28.99 0.86 -20.94
C LEU A 56 28.76 2.26 -21.51
N LEU A 57 28.10 2.33 -22.68
CA LEU A 57 27.55 3.56 -23.26
C LEU A 57 26.02 3.47 -23.32
N LEU A 58 25.33 4.45 -22.75
CA LEU A 58 23.93 4.73 -22.99
C LEU A 58 23.83 6.10 -23.66
N ALA A 59 23.27 6.17 -24.87
CA ALA A 59 22.99 7.41 -25.56
C ALA A 59 21.49 7.64 -25.64
N THR A 60 21.02 8.87 -25.38
CA THR A 60 19.62 9.23 -25.42
C THR A 60 19.41 10.32 -26.45
N GLY A 61 18.65 10.03 -27.54
CA GLY A 61 18.28 11.03 -28.54
C GLY A 61 17.27 12.05 -27.95
N LYS A 62 17.55 13.33 -28.17
CA LYS A 62 16.65 14.43 -27.85
C LYS A 62 16.13 15.02 -29.15
N TYR A 63 14.82 15.33 -29.20
CA TYR A 63 14.14 15.80 -30.43
C TYR A 63 14.30 14.85 -31.60
N ASP A 64 14.50 13.57 -31.32
CA ASP A 64 14.69 12.49 -32.29
C ASP A 64 13.43 11.63 -32.38
N ASN A 65 12.95 11.41 -33.59
CA ASN A 65 11.82 10.51 -33.88
C ASN A 65 12.30 9.08 -34.19
N GLY A 66 13.61 8.83 -34.12
CA GLY A 66 14.20 7.53 -34.32
C GLY A 66 14.01 6.60 -33.14
N LYS A 67 14.33 5.33 -33.32
CA LYS A 67 14.35 4.37 -32.26
C LYS A 67 15.53 4.64 -31.31
N ALA A 68 15.26 4.78 -30.01
CA ALA A 68 16.28 4.98 -29.01
C ALA A 68 17.36 3.86 -29.08
N PRO A 69 18.67 4.22 -29.14
CA PRO A 69 19.73 3.23 -29.12
C PRO A 69 19.72 2.49 -27.79
N ARG A 70 20.00 1.19 -27.83
CA ARG A 70 20.19 0.38 -26.62
C ARG A 70 21.55 0.66 -26.01
N SER A 71 21.69 0.43 -24.72
CA SER A 71 23.01 0.43 -24.07
C SER A 71 23.96 -0.55 -24.75
N ARG A 72 25.22 -0.16 -24.85
CA ARG A 72 26.29 -0.97 -25.47
C ARG A 72 27.40 -1.17 -24.49
N LYS A 73 27.84 -2.41 -24.33
CA LYS A 73 28.92 -2.80 -23.46
C LYS A 73 30.13 -3.24 -24.29
N ARG A 74 31.34 -2.83 -23.87
CA ARG A 74 32.58 -3.24 -24.47
C ARG A 74 33.65 -3.49 -23.39
N ARG A 75 34.33 -4.62 -23.46
CA ARG A 75 35.42 -4.92 -22.58
C ARG A 75 36.70 -4.25 -23.05
N THR A 76 37.48 -3.75 -22.10
CA THR A 76 38.78 -3.14 -22.30
C THR A 76 39.74 -3.55 -21.19
N LYS A 77 41.00 -3.64 -21.50
CA LYS A 77 42.03 -3.98 -20.50
C LYS A 77 43.16 -2.95 -20.56
N PRO A 78 43.47 -2.26 -19.46
CA PRO A 78 44.59 -1.36 -19.37
C PRO A 78 45.92 -2.14 -19.41
N ASP A 79 46.88 -1.65 -20.18
CA ASP A 79 48.17 -2.32 -20.38
C ASP A 79 49.19 -1.95 -19.30
N THR A 80 49.06 -0.77 -18.68
CA THR A 80 50.04 -0.24 -17.70
C THR A 80 49.34 0.41 -16.52
N LYS A 81 49.97 0.36 -15.34
CA LYS A 81 49.57 1.15 -14.18
C LYS A 81 50.02 2.61 -14.32
N PRO A 82 49.32 3.58 -13.71
CA PRO A 82 49.75 4.98 -13.72
C PRO A 82 51.16 5.10 -13.08
N LYS A 83 52.04 5.88 -13.70
CA LYS A 83 53.39 6.12 -13.20
C LYS A 83 53.46 7.09 -12.01
N ASN A 84 52.43 7.92 -11.80
CA ASN A 84 52.33 8.86 -10.69
C ASN A 84 50.89 8.92 -10.21
N GLU A 85 50.64 8.86 -8.91
CA GLU A 85 49.33 8.98 -8.26
C GLU A 85 48.60 10.31 -8.57
N GLN A 86 49.38 11.37 -8.92
CA GLN A 86 48.82 12.69 -9.27
C GLN A 86 48.14 12.76 -10.66
N MET A 87 48.38 11.82 -11.59
CA MET A 87 47.71 11.81 -12.90
C MET A 87 46.36 11.08 -12.90
N ALA A 88 46.03 10.44 -11.81
CA ALA A 88 44.81 9.68 -11.66
C ALA A 88 43.54 10.53 -11.43
N SER A 89 43.64 11.84 -11.28
CA SER A 89 42.58 12.71 -10.77
C SER A 89 42.20 13.87 -11.70
N THR A 90 42.22 13.72 -13.02
CA THR A 90 41.83 14.83 -13.93
C THR A 90 40.51 14.67 -14.65
N ALA A 91 39.79 13.58 -14.46
CA ALA A 91 38.35 13.62 -14.79
C ALA A 91 37.63 14.28 -13.61
N PRO A 92 36.82 15.33 -13.83
CA PRO A 92 36.00 15.86 -12.75
C PRO A 92 35.10 14.71 -12.29
N SER A 93 35.32 14.27 -11.04
CA SER A 93 34.39 13.31 -10.43
C SER A 93 33.03 14.00 -10.40
N ILE A 94 32.14 13.57 -11.28
CA ILE A 94 30.76 14.06 -11.28
C ILE A 94 30.15 13.56 -9.99
N ASN A 95 29.86 14.48 -9.09
CA ASN A 95 29.25 14.16 -7.82
C ASN A 95 27.72 14.17 -8.01
N VAL A 96 27.06 13.06 -7.65
CA VAL A 96 25.60 12.95 -7.63
C VAL A 96 25.04 13.44 -6.30
N LEU A 97 25.89 13.58 -5.28
CA LEU A 97 25.52 14.20 -4.01
C LEU A 97 25.19 15.68 -4.23
N GLU A 98 24.04 16.11 -3.74
CA GLU A 98 23.57 17.49 -3.92
C GLU A 98 24.39 18.48 -3.09
N ARG A 99 24.90 18.02 -1.94
CA ARG A 99 25.76 18.78 -1.02
C ARG A 99 26.99 17.95 -0.66
N GLU A 100 28.07 18.61 -0.35
CA GLU A 100 29.29 17.93 0.14
C GLU A 100 29.07 17.18 1.46
N SER A 101 28.07 17.57 2.24
CA SER A 101 27.71 16.92 3.52
C SER A 101 26.79 15.73 3.40
N ASP A 102 26.27 15.42 2.22
CA ASP A 102 25.30 14.35 2.03
C ASP A 102 26.01 12.99 2.00
N TRP A 103 25.42 11.98 2.68
CA TRP A 103 25.95 10.62 2.68
C TRP A 103 25.45 9.80 1.49
N LEU A 104 24.31 10.19 0.95
CA LEU A 104 23.62 9.43 -0.09
C LEU A 104 23.06 10.37 -1.15
N GLY A 105 23.19 9.98 -2.41
CA GLY A 105 22.57 10.65 -3.56
C GLY A 105 22.17 9.63 -4.62
N MET A 106 21.12 9.94 -5.37
CA MET A 106 20.66 9.09 -6.47
C MET A 106 20.21 9.93 -7.65
N LYS A 107 20.60 9.55 -8.85
CA LYS A 107 20.24 10.23 -10.09
C LYS A 107 19.86 9.24 -11.17
N ALA A 108 18.78 9.52 -11.89
CA ALA A 108 18.46 8.81 -13.12
C ALA A 108 19.22 9.44 -14.29
N VAL A 109 19.82 8.62 -15.11
CA VAL A 109 20.57 9.06 -16.31
C VAL A 109 19.65 9.72 -17.33
N ARG A 110 18.40 9.29 -17.37
CA ARG A 110 17.35 9.86 -18.22
C ARG A 110 15.97 9.70 -17.57
N ASN A 111 14.97 10.38 -18.09
CA ASN A 111 13.59 10.11 -17.72
C ASN A 111 13.15 8.72 -18.18
N PRO A 112 12.29 8.03 -17.43
CA PRO A 112 11.80 6.70 -17.80
C PRO A 112 10.93 6.78 -19.06
N SER A 113 11.24 5.93 -20.03
CA SER A 113 10.45 5.74 -21.26
C SER A 113 10.01 4.28 -21.35
N PRO A 114 8.72 3.99 -21.62
CA PRO A 114 8.22 2.62 -21.73
C PRO A 114 9.00 1.77 -22.73
N GLY A 115 9.34 0.54 -22.35
CA GLY A 115 10.13 -0.38 -23.16
C GLY A 115 11.63 -0.10 -23.21
N GLU A 116 12.11 0.92 -22.51
CA GLU A 116 13.52 1.30 -22.47
C GLU A 116 14.18 1.00 -21.12
N GLU A 117 15.51 0.89 -21.16
CA GLU A 117 16.32 0.75 -19.94
C GLU A 117 16.48 2.10 -19.26
N LEU A 118 16.31 2.12 -17.93
CA LEU A 118 16.61 3.23 -17.04
C LEU A 118 17.82 2.88 -16.19
N ILE A 119 18.87 3.71 -16.24
CA ILE A 119 20.03 3.56 -15.38
C ILE A 119 19.94 4.58 -14.25
N LEU A 120 20.16 4.09 -13.03
CA LEU A 120 20.29 4.89 -11.82
C LEU A 120 21.75 4.89 -11.38
N VAL A 121 22.28 6.06 -11.09
CA VAL A 121 23.56 6.24 -10.40
C VAL A 121 23.25 6.49 -8.93
N VAL A 122 23.74 5.62 -8.06
CA VAL A 122 23.65 5.77 -6.61
C VAL A 122 25.04 6.06 -6.09
N SER A 123 25.21 7.24 -5.48
CA SER A 123 26.46 7.68 -4.89
C SER A 123 26.32 7.71 -3.38
N TYR A 124 27.31 7.19 -2.67
CA TYR A 124 27.35 7.23 -1.21
C TYR A 124 28.75 7.58 -0.73
N ALA A 125 28.84 8.35 0.36
CA ALA A 125 30.08 8.90 0.86
C ALA A 125 30.16 8.80 2.38
N ASN A 126 31.37 8.64 2.91
CA ASN A 126 31.62 8.69 4.34
C ASN A 126 31.98 10.11 4.78
N GLN A 127 31.04 10.79 5.43
CA GLN A 127 31.25 12.13 5.98
C GLN A 127 31.80 12.13 7.42
N SER A 128 32.06 10.93 7.98
CA SER A 128 32.65 10.78 9.31
C SER A 128 34.18 10.69 9.25
N PRO A 129 34.87 10.94 10.38
CA PRO A 129 36.33 10.81 10.46
C PRO A 129 36.82 9.36 10.65
N VAL A 130 35.91 8.37 10.67
CA VAL A 130 36.26 6.95 10.91
C VAL A 130 35.74 6.09 9.76
N LEU A 131 36.37 4.90 9.59
CA LEU A 131 35.88 3.88 8.65
C LEU A 131 34.43 3.52 8.96
N GLN A 132 33.62 3.36 7.94
CA GLN A 132 32.23 2.99 8.05
C GLN A 132 31.91 1.74 7.23
N SER A 133 31.09 0.88 7.79
CA SER A 133 30.44 -0.23 7.11
C SER A 133 28.94 -0.12 7.31
N GLY A 134 28.15 -0.75 6.44
CA GLY A 134 26.71 -0.62 6.55
C GLY A 134 25.95 -1.24 5.39
N GLN A 135 24.73 -0.77 5.21
CA GLN A 135 23.79 -1.30 4.24
C GLN A 135 23.26 -0.20 3.33
N LEU A 136 23.08 -0.56 2.08
CA LEU A 136 22.38 0.22 1.06
C LEU A 136 21.10 -0.50 0.68
N GLN A 137 20.01 0.25 0.52
CA GLN A 137 18.74 -0.25 0.08
C GLN A 137 18.24 0.59 -1.10
N LEU A 138 17.70 -0.06 -2.12
CA LEU A 138 16.93 0.55 -3.18
C LEU A 138 15.51 0.00 -3.18
N ALA A 139 14.52 0.89 -3.06
CA ALA A 139 13.11 0.57 -3.07
C ALA A 139 12.42 1.20 -4.29
N PHE A 140 11.60 0.42 -4.99
CA PHE A 140 10.91 0.85 -6.21
C PHE A 140 9.54 0.16 -6.35
N ASN A 141 8.74 0.56 -7.36
CA ASN A 141 7.38 0.08 -7.57
C ASN A 141 6.45 0.40 -6.41
N GLN A 142 6.11 1.69 -6.27
CA GLN A 142 5.22 2.16 -5.21
C GLN A 142 3.91 1.37 -5.17
N ARG A 143 3.50 0.91 -3.98
CA ARG A 143 2.25 0.16 -3.75
C ARG A 143 0.97 0.93 -4.08
N VAL A 144 1.06 2.27 -4.18
CA VAL A 144 -0.06 3.12 -4.55
C VAL A 144 -0.52 2.88 -6.00
N TYR A 145 0.37 2.44 -6.87
CA TYR A 145 0.07 2.05 -8.25
C TYR A 145 -0.21 0.54 -8.32
N PRO A 146 -1.26 0.07 -9.03
CA PRO A 146 -1.51 -1.36 -9.22
C PRO A 146 -0.53 -2.00 -10.19
N GLN A 147 0.03 -1.22 -11.12
CA GLN A 147 0.99 -1.66 -12.12
C GLN A 147 2.41 -1.75 -11.53
N THR A 148 3.22 -2.59 -12.14
CA THR A 148 4.67 -2.60 -11.98
C THR A 148 5.26 -1.68 -13.05
N HIS A 149 5.93 -0.61 -12.64
CA HIS A 149 6.52 0.36 -13.56
C HIS A 149 7.92 -0.03 -14.01
N PHE A 150 8.64 -0.77 -13.17
CA PHE A 150 10.00 -1.20 -13.41
C PHE A 150 10.16 -2.68 -13.15
N GLU A 151 10.88 -3.37 -14.03
CA GLU A 151 11.41 -4.70 -13.81
C GLU A 151 12.89 -4.60 -13.45
N TRP A 152 13.34 -5.49 -12.59
CA TRP A 152 14.74 -5.55 -12.20
C TRP A 152 15.61 -5.99 -13.37
N GLY A 153 16.67 -5.23 -13.65
CA GLY A 153 17.72 -5.61 -14.57
C GLY A 153 18.95 -6.14 -13.81
N GLU A 154 19.93 -5.30 -13.61
CA GLU A 154 21.17 -5.67 -12.92
C GLU A 154 21.66 -4.54 -12.02
N ALA A 155 22.50 -4.88 -11.05
CA ALA A 155 23.33 -3.93 -10.31
C ALA A 155 24.79 -4.17 -10.66
N ARG A 156 25.52 -3.10 -10.88
CA ARG A 156 26.97 -3.10 -11.15
C ARG A 156 27.66 -2.40 -10.00
N THR A 157 28.34 -3.20 -9.19
CA THR A 157 29.08 -2.79 -7.99
C THR A 157 30.59 -2.92 -8.26
N HIS A 158 31.41 -2.06 -7.64
CA HIS A 158 32.84 -1.94 -7.97
C HIS A 158 33.77 -1.91 -6.74
N PHE A 159 33.22 -1.83 -5.54
CA PHE A 159 33.97 -1.68 -4.29
C PHE A 159 33.70 -2.83 -3.31
N GLY A 160 33.24 -3.98 -3.83
CA GLY A 160 33.02 -5.18 -3.02
C GLY A 160 31.64 -5.24 -2.34
N GLU A 161 30.71 -4.39 -2.75
CA GLU A 161 29.33 -4.45 -2.26
C GLU A 161 28.72 -5.83 -2.53
N GLN A 162 28.18 -6.44 -1.48
CA GLN A 162 27.58 -7.78 -1.55
C GLN A 162 26.06 -7.68 -1.54
N PRO A 163 25.36 -8.29 -2.52
CA PRO A 163 23.91 -8.33 -2.49
C PRO A 163 23.43 -9.19 -1.32
N LEU A 164 22.57 -8.64 -0.50
CA LEU A 164 21.81 -9.39 0.48
C LEU A 164 20.65 -10.06 -0.24
N GLY A 165 20.42 -11.35 0.04
CA GLY A 165 19.26 -12.07 -0.48
C GLY A 165 17.95 -11.35 -0.09
N PRO A 166 16.82 -11.65 -0.77
CA PRO A 166 15.54 -11.04 -0.41
C PRO A 166 15.28 -11.31 1.07
N LEU A 167 15.11 -10.24 1.84
CA LEU A 167 14.64 -10.35 3.21
C LEU A 167 13.27 -11.04 3.15
N LEU A 168 13.18 -12.25 3.72
CA LEU A 168 11.94 -13.01 3.79
C LEU A 168 10.86 -12.12 4.39
N SER A 169 9.73 -11.99 3.70
CA SER A 169 8.60 -11.23 4.22
C SER A 169 8.13 -11.88 5.53
N LYS A 170 7.55 -11.11 6.43
CA LYS A 170 7.02 -11.59 7.72
C LYS A 170 6.07 -12.80 7.58
N ASN A 171 5.51 -13.02 6.38
CA ASN A 171 4.63 -14.15 6.05
C ASN A 171 5.40 -15.40 5.57
N GLU A 172 6.66 -15.26 5.18
CA GLU A 172 7.52 -16.40 4.74
C GLU A 172 8.42 -16.92 5.86
N LEU A 173 8.42 -16.28 7.03
CA LEU A 173 9.07 -16.74 8.25
C LEU A 173 8.28 -17.86 8.98
N SER A 174 7.17 -18.36 8.42
CA SER A 174 6.62 -19.65 8.83
C SER A 174 7.47 -20.76 8.21
N LEU A 175 8.60 -21.04 8.81
CA LEU A 175 9.35 -22.27 8.53
C LEU A 175 8.40 -23.45 8.69
N PRO A 176 8.37 -24.43 7.74
CA PRO A 176 7.58 -25.63 7.91
C PRO A 176 8.00 -26.28 9.22
N ALA A 177 7.02 -26.72 10.00
CA ALA A 177 7.24 -27.37 11.30
C ALA A 177 8.20 -28.59 11.23
N GLU A 178 8.47 -29.08 10.03
CA GLU A 178 9.36 -30.19 9.74
C GLU A 178 10.87 -29.83 9.81
N ALA A 179 11.23 -28.54 9.78
CA ALA A 179 12.61 -28.11 9.85
C ALA A 179 13.23 -28.23 11.26
N TRP A 180 12.41 -28.46 12.30
CA TRP A 180 12.80 -28.50 13.72
C TRP A 180 12.47 -29.81 14.42
N ALA A 181 12.37 -30.91 13.67
CA ALA A 181 12.12 -32.23 14.26
C ALA A 181 13.34 -32.69 15.07
N GLY A 182 13.47 -32.22 16.31
CA GLY A 182 14.41 -32.78 17.28
C GLY A 182 15.17 -31.84 18.22
N GLU A 183 15.23 -30.54 17.96
CA GLU A 183 15.93 -29.62 18.85
C GLU A 183 15.15 -28.33 19.09
N THR A 184 15.02 -27.93 20.35
CA THR A 184 14.47 -26.61 20.71
C THR A 184 15.43 -25.53 20.24
N PRO A 185 14.99 -24.54 19.43
CA PRO A 185 15.86 -23.45 19.03
C PRO A 185 16.37 -22.69 20.26
N PRO A 186 17.61 -22.18 20.24
CA PRO A 186 18.14 -21.35 21.30
C PRO A 186 17.20 -20.17 21.54
N SER A 187 16.89 -19.84 22.79
CA SER A 187 15.95 -18.77 23.16
C SER A 187 16.32 -17.39 22.63
N ASP A 188 17.53 -17.24 22.12
CA ASP A 188 18.13 -15.95 21.76
C ASP A 188 18.26 -15.70 20.24
N TRP A 189 17.82 -16.64 19.39
CA TRP A 189 17.92 -16.43 17.93
C TRP A 189 17.02 -15.27 17.44
N TYR A 190 15.92 -14.97 18.12
CA TYR A 190 15.11 -13.78 17.84
C TYR A 190 15.84 -12.49 18.19
N SER A 191 16.69 -12.49 19.21
CA SER A 191 17.48 -11.31 19.58
C SER A 191 18.61 -11.00 18.63
N LEU A 192 19.08 -11.96 17.83
CA LEU A 192 20.08 -11.77 16.77
C LEU A 192 19.46 -11.25 15.47
N LEU A 193 18.17 -11.49 15.23
CA LEU A 193 17.45 -11.01 14.02
C LEU A 193 16.71 -9.67 14.24
N LEU A 194 16.32 -9.36 15.46
CA LEU A 194 15.56 -8.15 15.80
C LEU A 194 16.30 -6.81 15.64
N PRO A 195 17.62 -6.69 15.82
CA PRO A 195 18.31 -5.42 15.57
C PRO A 195 18.41 -5.07 14.09
N ALA A 196 18.36 -6.06 13.19
CA ALA A 196 18.38 -5.83 11.73
C ALA A 196 17.00 -5.44 11.16
N LEU A 197 15.93 -5.65 11.91
CA LEU A 197 14.56 -5.24 11.58
C LEU A 197 14.20 -3.95 12.34
N SER A 198 15.02 -2.90 12.15
CA SER A 198 14.65 -1.57 12.67
C SER A 198 13.29 -1.15 12.13
N SER A 199 12.53 -0.41 12.92
CA SER A 199 11.19 0.14 12.61
C SER A 199 11.11 0.81 11.22
N ASN A 200 12.23 1.16 10.65
CA ASN A 200 12.44 1.90 9.42
C ASN A 200 12.46 1.01 8.15
N LEU A 201 12.88 -0.25 8.23
CA LEU A 201 12.74 -1.23 7.13
C LEU A 201 11.26 -1.58 6.88
N ALA A 202 10.44 -1.56 7.93
CA ALA A 202 9.00 -1.73 7.83
C ALA A 202 8.34 -0.59 7.04
N ASP A 203 8.89 0.62 7.08
CA ASP A 203 8.33 1.80 6.43
C ASP A 203 8.50 1.75 4.90
N ALA A 204 9.67 1.36 4.40
CA ALA A 204 9.89 1.17 2.96
C ALA A 204 9.05 0.01 2.40
N ALA A 205 8.90 -1.10 3.14
CA ALA A 205 8.06 -2.24 2.75
C ALA A 205 6.57 -1.90 2.71
N GLU A 206 6.11 -0.93 3.51
CA GLU A 206 4.73 -0.43 3.44
C GLU A 206 4.46 0.35 2.14
N HIS A 207 5.43 1.09 1.64
CA HIS A 207 5.27 2.00 0.50
C HIS A 207 5.67 1.40 -0.85
N PHE A 208 6.65 0.50 -0.86
CA PHE A 208 7.20 -0.10 -2.07
C PHE A 208 6.96 -1.61 -2.10
N ARG A 209 6.85 -2.18 -3.33
CA ARG A 209 6.67 -3.62 -3.52
C ARG A 209 7.98 -4.35 -3.57
N GLU A 210 8.99 -3.73 -4.15
CA GLU A 210 10.28 -4.32 -4.43
C GLU A 210 11.38 -3.54 -3.73
N GLN A 211 12.32 -4.29 -3.18
CA GLN A 211 13.48 -3.76 -2.49
C GLN A 211 14.67 -4.64 -2.83
N ARG A 212 15.84 -4.02 -2.94
CA ARG A 212 17.13 -4.67 -3.09
C ARG A 212 18.08 -4.10 -2.06
N HIS A 213 18.94 -4.95 -1.51
CA HIS A 213 19.84 -4.60 -0.42
C HIS A 213 21.25 -5.03 -0.75
N TRP A 214 22.23 -4.25 -0.32
CA TRP A 214 23.65 -4.55 -0.40
C TRP A 214 24.31 -4.17 0.91
N THR A 215 25.38 -4.89 1.28
CA THR A 215 26.31 -4.45 2.31
C THR A 215 27.49 -3.76 1.65
N PHE A 216 28.06 -2.79 2.33
CA PHE A 216 29.33 -2.19 1.99
C PHE A 216 30.26 -2.21 3.21
N ASP A 217 31.54 -2.42 2.97
CA ASP A 217 32.54 -2.50 4.03
C ASP A 217 33.62 -1.46 3.79
N GLU A 218 34.32 -1.05 4.89
CA GLU A 218 35.51 -0.26 4.89
C GLU A 218 35.46 1.02 4.02
N LEU A 219 34.36 1.77 4.10
CA LEU A 219 34.26 3.07 3.47
C LEU A 219 35.13 4.08 4.23
N ALA A 220 36.19 4.56 3.61
CA ALA A 220 37.16 5.45 4.25
C ALA A 220 36.59 6.87 4.48
N PRO A 221 37.12 7.61 5.46
CA PRO A 221 36.73 9.01 5.67
C PRO A 221 36.92 9.85 4.40
N GLY A 222 35.88 10.56 3.96
CA GLY A 222 35.87 11.37 2.75
C GLY A 222 35.83 10.58 1.43
N GLU A 223 35.76 9.25 1.48
CA GLU A 223 35.61 8.40 0.29
C GLU A 223 34.18 8.48 -0.23
N THR A 224 34.04 8.59 -1.56
CA THR A 224 32.77 8.50 -2.28
C THR A 224 32.82 7.30 -3.22
N ARG A 225 31.82 6.44 -3.16
CA ARG A 225 31.65 5.29 -4.03
C ARG A 225 30.35 5.41 -4.83
N ASN A 226 30.37 4.86 -6.04
CA ASN A 226 29.19 4.80 -6.89
C ASN A 226 28.90 3.35 -7.27
N PHE A 227 27.62 3.00 -7.30
CA PHE A 227 27.15 1.81 -7.96
C PHE A 227 25.97 2.14 -8.88
N PHE A 228 25.76 1.28 -9.86
CA PHE A 228 24.83 1.54 -10.95
C PHE A 228 23.75 0.47 -10.97
N VAL A 229 22.51 0.90 -11.17
CA VAL A 229 21.37 0.00 -11.26
C VAL A 229 20.65 0.20 -12.56
N SER A 230 20.46 -0.88 -13.31
CA SER A 230 19.63 -0.90 -14.51
C SER A 230 18.25 -1.46 -14.17
N LEU A 231 17.20 -0.71 -14.54
CA LEU A 231 15.81 -1.10 -14.46
C LEU A 231 15.20 -1.11 -15.86
N GLN A 232 14.38 -2.09 -16.19
CA GLN A 232 13.61 -2.09 -17.42
C GLN A 232 12.27 -1.40 -17.18
N VAL A 233 11.99 -0.34 -17.93
CA VAL A 233 10.72 0.39 -17.86
C VAL A 233 9.63 -0.39 -18.59
N THR A 234 8.52 -0.68 -17.89
CA THR A 234 7.43 -1.47 -18.48
C THR A 234 6.45 -0.61 -19.28
N GLU A 235 5.77 -1.22 -20.25
CA GLU A 235 4.66 -0.58 -20.98
C GLU A 235 3.48 -0.19 -20.07
N ALA A 236 3.33 -0.85 -18.94
CA ALA A 236 2.30 -0.55 -17.94
C ALA A 236 2.41 0.87 -17.36
N MET A 237 3.59 1.51 -17.49
CA MET A 237 3.81 2.89 -17.09
C MET A 237 2.88 3.87 -17.85
N LEU A 238 2.50 3.57 -19.08
CA LEU A 238 1.59 4.39 -19.88
C LEU A 238 0.19 4.58 -19.26
N ALA A 239 -0.22 3.68 -18.37
CA ALA A 239 -1.48 3.85 -17.63
C ALA A 239 -1.44 4.98 -16.59
N ASP A 240 -0.25 5.44 -16.23
CA ASP A 240 -0.03 6.43 -15.17
C ASP A 240 0.62 7.73 -15.69
N THR A 241 0.38 8.08 -16.94
CA THR A 241 0.87 9.31 -17.59
C THR A 241 0.57 10.55 -16.76
N ASN A 242 1.48 11.52 -16.76
CA ASN A 242 1.45 12.72 -15.94
C ASN A 242 1.52 12.43 -14.42
N ALA A 243 2.05 11.27 -14.01
CA ALA A 243 2.38 10.98 -12.64
C ALA A 243 3.86 11.30 -12.35
N ILE A 244 4.12 11.70 -11.12
CA ILE A 244 5.46 11.72 -10.55
C ILE A 244 5.56 10.46 -9.68
N ILE A 245 6.46 9.56 -10.05
CA ILE A 245 6.75 8.33 -9.30
C ILE A 245 8.01 8.52 -8.48
N THR A 246 8.10 7.81 -7.36
CA THR A 246 9.26 7.90 -6.46
C THR A 246 9.96 6.55 -6.40
N LEU A 247 11.28 6.58 -6.52
CA LEU A 247 12.20 5.54 -6.08
C LEU A 247 12.88 6.03 -4.81
N GLN A 248 13.34 5.14 -3.97
CA GLN A 248 13.98 5.51 -2.72
C GLN A 248 15.27 4.73 -2.52
N ALA A 249 16.38 5.43 -2.31
CA ALA A 249 17.60 4.86 -1.79
C ALA A 249 17.69 5.13 -0.28
N ARG A 250 18.33 4.23 0.46
CA ARG A 250 18.59 4.39 1.89
C ARG A 250 19.98 3.86 2.20
N LEU A 251 20.70 4.58 3.04
CA LEU A 251 21.99 4.19 3.59
C LEU A 251 21.88 4.12 5.11
N THR A 252 22.33 3.01 5.69
CA THR A 252 22.35 2.83 7.15
C THR A 252 23.75 2.31 7.52
N THR A 253 24.43 2.96 8.47
CA THR A 253 25.70 2.48 9.01
C THR A 253 25.49 1.45 10.11
N ASP A 254 26.40 0.50 10.27
CA ASP A 254 26.31 -0.59 11.26
C ASP A 254 26.30 -0.08 12.69
N ASP A 255 26.92 1.09 12.95
CA ASP A 255 26.89 1.75 14.25
C ASP A 255 25.54 2.47 14.54
N GLY A 256 24.64 2.49 13.56
CA GLY A 256 23.32 3.10 13.65
C GLY A 256 23.30 4.63 13.76
N ARG A 257 24.44 5.29 13.56
CA ARG A 257 24.56 6.75 13.67
C ARG A 257 24.05 7.48 12.43
N VAL A 258 24.14 6.82 11.28
CA VAL A 258 23.66 7.38 10.01
C VAL A 258 22.52 6.51 9.48
N ASP A 259 21.43 7.16 9.15
CA ASP A 259 20.26 6.57 8.53
C ASP A 259 19.68 7.61 7.58
N GLU A 260 20.17 7.62 6.36
CA GLU A 260 19.82 8.62 5.36
C GLU A 260 18.97 8.03 4.26
N VAL A 261 17.91 8.76 3.89
CA VAL A 261 16.94 8.37 2.88
C VAL A 261 16.91 9.41 1.77
N TYR A 262 17.17 8.98 0.55
CA TYR A 262 17.11 9.82 -0.64
C TYR A 262 15.94 9.41 -1.55
N PRO A 263 14.89 10.22 -1.68
CA PRO A 263 13.79 10.00 -2.62
C PRO A 263 14.15 10.58 -3.99
N LEU A 264 14.13 9.76 -5.03
CA LEU A 264 14.25 10.20 -6.42
C LEU A 264 12.86 10.26 -7.06
N GLU A 265 12.44 11.43 -7.50
CA GLU A 265 11.17 11.64 -8.19
C GLU A 265 11.39 11.64 -9.71
N LEU A 266 10.65 10.77 -10.40
CA LEU A 266 10.67 10.61 -11.86
C LEU A 266 9.30 10.93 -12.44
N GLU A 267 9.27 11.64 -13.55
CA GLU A 267 8.03 12.02 -14.23
C GLU A 267 7.72 11.03 -15.35
N ILE A 268 6.47 10.56 -15.37
CA ILE A 268 5.97 9.74 -16.49
C ILE A 268 5.38 10.67 -17.54
N VAL A 269 6.05 10.79 -18.65
CA VAL A 269 5.63 11.63 -19.78
C VAL A 269 5.20 10.74 -20.95
N ALA A 270 3.89 10.79 -21.29
CA ALA A 270 3.34 9.96 -22.37
C ALA A 270 3.33 10.63 -23.73
N SER A 271 3.45 11.95 -23.80
CA SER A 271 3.37 12.70 -25.05
C SER A 271 4.57 13.63 -25.22
N HIS A 272 4.84 13.97 -26.46
CA HIS A 272 5.88 14.94 -26.82
C HIS A 272 5.42 16.41 -26.63
N ASP A 273 4.26 16.64 -25.98
CA ASP A 273 3.82 18.00 -25.65
C ASP A 273 4.73 18.56 -24.56
N PRO A 274 5.51 19.60 -24.86
CA PRO A 274 6.42 20.20 -23.91
C PRO A 274 5.70 20.98 -22.81
N ASN A 275 4.40 21.25 -22.97
CA ASN A 275 3.56 22.00 -22.04
C ASN A 275 2.64 21.01 -21.30
N TYR A 276 3.05 20.51 -20.16
CA TYR A 276 2.28 19.55 -19.39
C TYR A 276 2.36 19.82 -17.88
N ILE A 277 1.41 19.25 -17.15
CA ILE A 277 1.39 19.25 -15.69
C ILE A 277 1.47 17.82 -15.18
N ALA A 278 2.36 17.57 -14.24
CA ALA A 278 2.52 16.30 -13.55
C ALA A 278 2.16 16.42 -12.06
N VAL A 279 1.77 15.31 -11.42
CA VAL A 279 1.41 15.25 -10.01
C VAL A 279 2.03 14.03 -9.32
N SER A 280 2.57 14.22 -8.11
CA SER A 280 3.22 13.15 -7.32
C SER A 280 2.25 12.09 -6.81
N GLN A 281 0.99 12.46 -6.58
CA GLN A 281 -0.02 11.59 -5.99
C GLN A 281 -1.18 11.36 -6.99
N LYS A 282 -0.90 10.69 -8.11
CA LYS A 282 -1.95 10.32 -9.07
C LYS A 282 -2.99 9.36 -8.47
N ARG A 283 -2.56 8.53 -7.53
CA ARG A 283 -3.40 7.63 -6.74
C ARG A 283 -3.11 7.80 -5.26
N MET A 284 -4.12 8.09 -4.48
CA MET A 284 -4.00 8.41 -3.06
C MET A 284 -4.88 7.49 -2.22
N GLY A 285 -4.38 7.04 -1.07
CA GLY A 285 -5.18 6.33 -0.09
C GLY A 285 -6.24 7.27 0.51
N PHE A 286 -7.51 6.89 0.43
CA PHE A 286 -8.62 7.73 0.92
C PHE A 286 -8.49 8.12 2.40
N ARG A 287 -7.94 7.23 3.24
CA ARG A 287 -7.75 7.49 4.68
C ARG A 287 -6.61 8.46 4.96
N ARG A 288 -5.55 8.42 4.14
CA ARG A 288 -4.30 9.19 4.33
C ARG A 288 -4.29 10.54 3.61
N MET A 289 -5.39 10.96 2.96
CA MET A 289 -5.42 12.21 2.21
C MET A 289 -4.99 13.42 3.05
N ARG A 290 -5.37 13.47 4.32
CA ARG A 290 -4.99 14.58 5.23
C ARG A 290 -3.51 14.59 5.64
N GLN A 291 -2.78 13.52 5.33
CA GLN A 291 -1.36 13.36 5.68
C GLN A 291 -0.44 13.50 4.46
N ASN A 292 -1.03 13.61 3.27
CA ASN A 292 -0.26 13.61 2.03
C ASN A 292 -0.31 14.98 1.36
N ASP A 293 0.85 15.60 1.25
CA ASP A 293 1.06 16.75 0.41
C ASP A 293 0.95 16.35 -1.08
N LEU A 294 0.52 17.29 -1.91
CA LEU A 294 0.57 17.15 -3.37
C LEU A 294 1.71 17.98 -3.92
N THR A 295 2.59 17.36 -4.66
CA THR A 295 3.60 18.05 -5.45
C THR A 295 3.16 18.06 -6.90
N TYR A 296 3.11 19.25 -7.48
CA TYR A 296 2.88 19.46 -8.89
C TYR A 296 4.14 19.97 -9.57
N LYS A 297 4.33 19.59 -10.83
CA LYS A 297 5.36 20.14 -11.69
C LYS A 297 4.72 20.55 -13.02
N VAL A 298 4.81 21.81 -13.37
CA VAL A 298 4.28 22.35 -14.63
C VAL A 298 5.47 22.67 -15.52
N HIS A 299 5.53 22.00 -16.66
CA HIS A 299 6.54 22.24 -17.70
C HIS A 299 5.98 23.15 -18.76
N PHE A 300 6.87 23.97 -19.32
CA PHE A 300 6.56 24.88 -20.41
C PHE A 300 7.76 24.99 -21.37
N GLN A 301 7.48 25.26 -22.63
CA GLN A 301 8.49 25.53 -23.65
C GLN A 301 8.05 26.70 -24.53
N ASN A 302 8.97 27.63 -24.72
CA ASN A 302 8.77 28.69 -25.69
C ASN A 302 9.01 28.18 -27.12
N THR A 303 7.94 27.98 -27.88
CA THR A 303 8.01 27.52 -29.29
C THR A 303 8.03 28.69 -30.31
N GLY A 304 8.21 29.91 -29.83
CA GLY A 304 8.25 31.13 -30.65
C GLY A 304 9.56 31.34 -31.40
N GLU A 305 9.62 32.45 -32.11
CA GLU A 305 10.80 32.89 -32.89
C GLU A 305 11.74 33.81 -32.09
N GLY A 306 11.27 34.33 -30.95
CA GLY A 306 12.01 35.21 -30.08
C GLY A 306 11.95 34.78 -28.62
N PRO A 307 12.77 35.40 -27.72
CA PRO A 307 12.78 35.08 -26.32
C PRO A 307 11.52 35.58 -25.64
N ALA A 308 10.97 34.82 -24.69
CA ALA A 308 9.94 35.30 -23.78
C ALA A 308 10.57 35.95 -22.53
N SER A 309 10.05 37.11 -22.17
CA SER A 309 10.49 37.86 -21.00
C SER A 309 9.58 37.63 -19.79
N ARG A 310 8.35 37.22 -20.03
CA ARG A 310 7.35 36.90 -19.00
C ARG A 310 6.68 35.59 -19.29
N VAL A 311 6.58 34.71 -18.27
CA VAL A 311 5.77 33.50 -18.35
C VAL A 311 4.80 33.48 -17.17
N GLU A 312 3.50 33.44 -17.47
CA GLU A 312 2.44 33.36 -16.47
C GLU A 312 1.78 31.98 -16.53
N ILE A 313 1.71 31.31 -15.38
CA ILE A 313 1.14 29.97 -15.24
C ILE A 313 -0.04 30.04 -14.27
N LYS A 314 -1.24 29.76 -14.76
CA LYS A 314 -2.46 29.69 -13.96
C LYS A 314 -2.85 28.23 -13.77
N THR A 315 -3.04 27.81 -12.53
CA THR A 315 -3.47 26.44 -12.22
C THR A 315 -4.56 26.43 -11.16
N ASP A 316 -5.54 25.55 -11.32
CA ASP A 316 -6.64 25.44 -10.36
C ASP A 316 -6.12 24.90 -9.02
N LEU A 317 -6.58 25.50 -7.90
CA LEU A 317 -6.30 24.94 -6.57
C LEU A 317 -7.11 23.66 -6.39
N PRO A 318 -6.46 22.50 -6.09
CA PRO A 318 -7.18 21.26 -5.88
C PRO A 318 -8.15 21.35 -4.70
N PRO A 319 -9.38 20.80 -4.82
CA PRO A 319 -10.37 20.84 -3.76
C PRO A 319 -9.85 20.30 -2.44
N GLY A 320 -9.98 21.09 -1.37
CA GLY A 320 -9.56 20.70 -0.04
C GLY A 320 -8.09 20.90 0.29
N TYR A 321 -7.31 21.50 -0.61
CA TYR A 321 -5.94 21.93 -0.33
C TYR A 321 -5.91 23.43 0.04
N ASP A 322 -4.96 23.79 0.89
CA ASP A 322 -4.85 25.16 1.41
C ASP A 322 -3.88 25.98 0.56
N SER A 323 -4.36 27.08 -0.04
CA SER A 323 -3.51 28.00 -0.81
C SER A 323 -2.39 28.62 0.01
N LYS A 324 -2.60 28.82 1.33
CA LYS A 324 -1.58 29.34 2.25
C LYS A 324 -0.43 28.36 2.52
N SER A 325 -0.64 27.07 2.24
CA SER A 325 0.38 26.04 2.40
C SER A 325 1.32 25.93 1.19
N LEU A 326 1.07 26.74 0.15
CA LEU A 326 1.86 26.71 -1.07
C LEU A 326 3.35 26.94 -0.77
N ARG A 327 4.19 26.04 -1.28
CA ARG A 327 5.65 26.16 -1.27
C ARG A 327 6.18 25.87 -2.66
N VAL A 328 6.86 26.84 -3.24
CA VAL A 328 7.66 26.62 -4.45
C VAL A 328 8.92 25.86 -4.03
N ILE A 329 9.17 24.74 -4.67
CA ILE A 329 10.31 23.86 -4.39
C ILE A 329 11.45 24.17 -5.33
N GLU A 330 11.15 24.30 -6.62
CA GLU A 330 12.16 24.41 -7.66
C GLU A 330 11.59 25.12 -8.88
N THR A 331 12.41 25.88 -9.56
CA THR A 331 12.06 26.56 -10.82
C THR A 331 13.18 26.48 -11.84
N GLN A 332 12.81 26.43 -13.11
CA GLN A 332 13.73 26.62 -14.23
C GLN A 332 13.08 27.62 -15.20
N PRO A 333 13.71 28.76 -15.51
CA PRO A 333 14.98 29.22 -14.94
C PRO A 333 14.92 29.41 -13.42
N ALA A 334 16.05 29.20 -12.74
CA ALA A 334 16.16 29.40 -11.30
C ALA A 334 16.12 30.90 -11.00
N VAL A 335 15.05 31.35 -10.36
CA VAL A 335 14.83 32.75 -10.01
C VAL A 335 14.38 32.87 -8.57
N PRO A 336 14.78 33.93 -7.84
CA PRO A 336 14.28 34.20 -6.49
C PRO A 336 12.81 34.65 -6.52
N ASN A 337 12.15 34.59 -5.38
CA ASN A 337 10.84 35.22 -5.22
C ASN A 337 10.98 36.74 -5.35
N CYS A 338 10.00 37.37 -6.01
CA CYS A 338 9.99 38.84 -6.14
C CYS A 338 9.90 39.50 -4.76
N PRO A 339 10.81 40.43 -4.43
CA PRO A 339 10.68 41.24 -3.23
C PRO A 339 9.57 42.30 -3.39
N GLU A 340 8.96 42.71 -2.31
CA GLU A 340 8.08 43.88 -2.29
C GLU A 340 8.86 45.16 -1.92
N PRO A 341 8.73 46.26 -2.69
CA PRO A 341 8.07 46.47 -3.98
C PRO A 341 8.93 46.00 -5.17
N SER A 342 8.31 45.80 -6.33
CA SER A 342 8.85 45.18 -7.55
C SER A 342 10.30 45.54 -7.88
N ALA A 343 11.14 44.49 -7.97
CA ALA A 343 12.54 44.61 -8.39
C ALA A 343 12.67 44.64 -9.92
N SER A 344 13.77 45.22 -10.39
CA SER A 344 14.16 45.28 -11.80
C SER A 344 15.00 44.08 -12.25
N TRP A 345 14.91 42.93 -11.57
CA TRP A 345 15.63 41.70 -11.91
C TRP A 345 14.69 40.51 -12.05
N SER A 346 15.17 39.45 -12.68
CA SER A 346 14.42 38.21 -12.87
C SER A 346 13.93 37.65 -11.53
N CYS A 347 12.62 37.46 -11.41
CA CYS A 347 12.02 36.94 -10.18
C CYS A 347 10.70 36.19 -10.45
N LEU A 348 10.26 35.39 -9.48
CA LEU A 348 8.97 34.71 -9.48
C LEU A 348 7.99 35.42 -8.53
N ASP A 349 6.89 35.87 -9.08
CA ASP A 349 5.74 36.37 -8.32
C ASP A 349 4.69 35.25 -8.18
N THR A 350 4.11 35.12 -6.99
CA THR A 350 3.13 34.07 -6.71
C THR A 350 1.91 34.65 -6.04
N THR A 351 0.76 34.56 -6.70
CA THR A 351 -0.50 35.11 -6.19
C THR A 351 -1.62 34.04 -6.23
N PHE A 352 -2.65 34.24 -5.42
CA PHE A 352 -3.86 33.44 -5.44
C PHE A 352 -5.05 34.33 -5.77
N GLN A 353 -5.67 34.10 -6.93
CA GLN A 353 -6.77 34.90 -7.45
C GLN A 353 -7.84 33.99 -8.06
N ASP A 354 -9.10 34.27 -7.81
CA ASP A 354 -10.26 33.57 -8.40
C ASP A 354 -10.22 32.04 -8.29
N GLY A 355 -9.70 31.53 -7.17
CA GLY A 355 -9.58 30.09 -6.95
C GLY A 355 -8.39 29.44 -7.69
N GLN A 356 -7.55 30.23 -8.33
CA GLN A 356 -6.37 29.77 -9.07
C GLN A 356 -5.07 30.24 -8.42
N LEU A 357 -4.07 29.40 -8.48
CA LEU A 357 -2.69 29.75 -8.19
C LEU A 357 -2.08 30.35 -9.46
N VAL A 358 -1.52 31.53 -9.35
CA VAL A 358 -0.89 32.26 -10.45
C VAL A 358 0.59 32.44 -10.15
N PHE A 359 1.44 31.90 -11.00
CA PHE A 359 2.90 32.00 -10.94
C PHE A 359 3.35 32.85 -12.11
N THR A 360 4.04 33.96 -11.85
CA THR A 360 4.54 34.86 -12.89
C THR A 360 6.05 34.98 -12.81
N PHE A 361 6.74 34.40 -13.77
CA PHE A 361 8.15 34.67 -14.03
C PHE A 361 8.25 36.04 -14.69
N ARG A 362 9.00 36.94 -14.10
CA ARG A 362 9.22 38.31 -14.61
C ARG A 362 10.67 38.50 -15.00
N ASP A 363 10.88 39.27 -16.07
CA ASP A 363 12.20 39.67 -16.57
C ASP A 363 13.17 38.49 -16.78
N ILE A 364 12.64 37.35 -17.23
CA ILE A 364 13.42 36.18 -17.59
C ILE A 364 13.86 36.24 -19.06
N TYR A 365 14.85 35.44 -19.43
CA TYR A 365 15.23 35.21 -20.80
C TYR A 365 15.02 33.72 -21.14
N LEU A 366 13.89 33.42 -21.79
CA LEU A 366 13.57 32.07 -22.24
C LEU A 366 13.55 32.05 -23.77
N PRO A 367 14.64 31.57 -24.41
CA PRO A 367 14.74 31.60 -25.86
C PRO A 367 13.63 30.77 -26.54
N GLY A 368 13.27 31.16 -27.74
CA GLY A 368 12.32 30.41 -28.59
C GLY A 368 13.00 29.27 -29.33
N THR A 369 12.27 28.19 -29.61
CA THR A 369 12.81 27.05 -30.38
C THR A 369 13.19 27.39 -31.80
N ARG A 370 12.63 28.45 -32.37
CA ARG A 370 12.91 28.95 -33.74
C ARG A 370 13.88 30.12 -33.74
N GLN A 371 14.43 30.49 -32.61
CA GLN A 371 15.38 31.60 -32.51
C GLN A 371 16.75 31.15 -33.00
N GLU A 372 17.42 32.00 -33.80
CA GLU A 372 18.79 31.75 -34.24
C GLU A 372 19.75 31.67 -33.03
N GLY A 373 20.70 30.73 -33.08
CA GLY A 373 21.72 30.59 -32.03
C GLY A 373 21.31 29.81 -30.79
N VAL A 374 20.13 29.19 -30.76
CA VAL A 374 19.75 28.22 -29.74
C VAL A 374 20.65 26.99 -29.88
N GLY A 375 21.61 26.86 -28.96
CA GLY A 375 22.66 25.85 -29.02
C GLY A 375 22.17 24.42 -28.72
N LYS A 376 23.11 23.46 -28.67
CA LYS A 376 22.87 22.03 -28.45
C LYS A 376 22.18 21.72 -27.12
N ARG A 377 22.19 22.61 -26.12
CA ARG A 377 21.48 22.46 -24.86
C ARG A 377 20.14 23.15 -24.95
N ASP A 378 19.08 22.44 -24.58
CA ASP A 378 17.72 22.94 -24.63
C ASP A 378 17.47 23.97 -23.52
N SER A 379 17.74 25.24 -23.85
CA SER A 379 17.45 26.38 -22.98
C SER A 379 16.03 26.94 -23.17
N THR A 380 15.25 26.35 -24.08
CA THR A 380 13.89 26.84 -24.43
C THR A 380 12.81 26.37 -23.47
N LYS A 381 13.14 25.43 -22.58
CA LYS A 381 12.25 24.82 -21.62
C LYS A 381 12.38 25.44 -20.23
N GLY A 382 11.25 25.48 -19.55
CA GLY A 382 11.19 25.84 -18.14
C GLY A 382 10.20 24.97 -17.38
N TYR A 383 10.25 25.04 -16.06
CA TYR A 383 9.26 24.42 -15.20
C TYR A 383 9.14 25.16 -13.86
N ILE A 384 8.01 24.90 -13.20
CA ILE A 384 7.81 25.21 -11.79
C ILE A 384 7.36 23.97 -11.05
N LYS A 385 8.02 23.64 -9.95
CA LYS A 385 7.65 22.57 -9.02
C LYS A 385 7.18 23.20 -7.71
N TYR A 386 5.96 22.85 -7.29
CA TYR A 386 5.38 23.40 -6.08
C TYR A 386 4.62 22.33 -5.29
N ARG A 387 4.48 22.54 -3.99
CA ARG A 387 3.82 21.66 -3.04
C ARG A 387 2.66 22.35 -2.36
N LEU A 388 1.60 21.59 -2.11
CA LEU A 388 0.40 22.00 -1.39
C LEU A 388 0.10 21.00 -0.30
N SER A 389 -0.27 21.48 0.90
CA SER A 389 -0.72 20.65 2.00
C SER A 389 -2.25 20.66 2.12
N PRO A 390 -2.86 19.55 2.62
CA PRO A 390 -4.31 19.46 2.76
C PRO A 390 -4.86 20.44 3.81
N GLY A 391 -5.97 21.06 3.49
CA GLY A 391 -6.69 21.95 4.41
C GLY A 391 -7.53 21.20 5.45
N LYS A 392 -8.19 21.94 6.33
CA LYS A 392 -9.04 21.38 7.40
C LYS A 392 -10.29 20.66 6.86
N GLN A 393 -10.87 21.14 5.78
CA GLN A 393 -12.05 20.57 5.13
C GLN A 393 -11.64 19.98 3.78
N VAL A 394 -11.58 18.68 3.71
CA VAL A 394 -11.18 17.94 2.51
C VAL A 394 -12.39 17.24 1.93
N GLU A 395 -12.84 17.67 0.75
CA GLU A 395 -13.76 16.87 -0.05
C GLU A 395 -13.00 15.71 -0.68
N LYS A 396 -13.35 14.50 -0.24
CA LYS A 396 -12.70 13.27 -0.70
C LYS A 396 -13.30 12.78 -2.02
N ARG A 397 -13.22 13.61 -3.06
CA ARG A 397 -13.64 13.28 -4.43
C ARG A 397 -12.41 13.30 -5.34
N PRO A 398 -12.37 12.46 -6.39
CA PRO A 398 -11.35 12.58 -7.41
C PRO A 398 -11.35 14.00 -8.00
N PHE A 399 -10.17 14.54 -8.20
CA PHE A 399 -10.01 15.86 -8.79
C PHE A 399 -8.88 15.85 -9.82
N SER A 400 -8.84 16.87 -10.65
CA SER A 400 -7.79 17.08 -11.64
C SER A 400 -7.39 18.54 -11.65
N ALA A 401 -6.11 18.80 -11.88
CA ALA A 401 -5.57 20.12 -12.12
C ALA A 401 -5.16 20.26 -13.57
N ARG A 402 -5.32 21.45 -14.13
CA ARG A 402 -4.80 21.86 -15.44
C ARG A 402 -4.03 23.15 -15.25
N ALA A 403 -3.08 23.41 -16.12
CA ALA A 403 -2.41 24.68 -16.18
C ALA A 403 -2.70 25.40 -17.50
N ALA A 404 -2.80 26.72 -17.43
CA ALA A 404 -2.81 27.62 -18.59
C ALA A 404 -1.52 28.43 -18.55
N ILE A 405 -0.72 28.36 -19.59
CA ILE A 405 0.60 28.98 -19.71
C ILE A 405 0.51 30.11 -20.73
N VAL A 406 0.90 31.31 -20.32
CA VAL A 406 0.92 32.51 -21.17
C VAL A 406 2.34 33.00 -21.30
N PHE A 407 2.85 33.11 -22.50
CA PHE A 407 4.15 33.71 -22.80
C PHE A 407 3.92 35.14 -23.27
N ASP A 408 4.48 36.11 -22.54
CA ASP A 408 4.32 37.56 -22.77
C ASP A 408 2.85 37.96 -22.93
N GLN A 409 2.39 38.30 -24.12
CA GLN A 409 1.02 38.69 -24.46
C GLN A 409 0.32 37.65 -25.38
N ASN A 410 0.90 36.47 -25.55
CA ASN A 410 0.35 35.45 -26.45
C ASN A 410 -0.90 34.77 -25.84
N PRO A 411 -1.73 34.13 -26.66
CA PRO A 411 -2.85 33.34 -26.19
C PRO A 411 -2.40 32.23 -25.23
N PRO A 412 -3.23 31.87 -24.22
CA PRO A 412 -2.88 30.84 -23.25
C PRO A 412 -2.80 29.43 -23.88
N ILE A 413 -1.73 28.72 -23.60
CA ILE A 413 -1.57 27.30 -23.94
C ILE A 413 -2.10 26.48 -22.76
N LYS A 414 -3.10 25.63 -23.00
CA LYS A 414 -3.70 24.78 -21.96
C LYS A 414 -3.02 23.42 -21.96
N THR A 415 -2.57 22.97 -20.80
CA THR A 415 -1.98 21.64 -20.62
C THR A 415 -3.04 20.53 -20.60
N GLY A 416 -2.63 19.29 -20.77
CA GLY A 416 -3.40 18.12 -20.35
C GLY A 416 -3.76 18.19 -18.85
N SER A 417 -4.53 17.23 -18.34
CA SER A 417 -4.94 17.19 -16.94
C SER A 417 -4.11 16.21 -16.14
N ALA A 418 -3.63 16.64 -14.96
CA ALA A 418 -3.07 15.77 -13.93
C ALA A 418 -4.17 15.40 -12.94
N ALA A 419 -4.61 14.15 -12.97
CA ALA A 419 -5.74 13.68 -12.14
C ALA A 419 -5.25 12.90 -10.91
N THR A 420 -5.82 13.21 -9.75
CA THR A 420 -5.66 12.44 -8.53
C THR A 420 -6.90 11.62 -8.26
N ARG A 421 -6.76 10.29 -8.15
CA ARG A 421 -7.84 9.35 -7.86
C ARG A 421 -7.64 8.72 -6.49
N PHE A 422 -8.75 8.36 -5.84
CA PHE A 422 -8.67 7.66 -4.55
C PHE A 422 -8.66 6.15 -4.73
N ARG A 423 -7.74 5.51 -4.01
CA ARG A 423 -7.70 4.07 -3.88
C ARG A 423 -8.63 3.66 -2.75
N PRO A 424 -9.63 2.79 -2.97
CA PRO A 424 -10.43 2.26 -1.90
C PRO A 424 -9.53 1.39 -0.99
N GLY A 425 -9.44 1.75 0.30
CA GLY A 425 -8.81 0.92 1.32
C GLY A 425 -9.80 -0.13 1.83
N TRP A 426 -9.33 -1.07 2.65
CA TRP A 426 -10.18 -2.00 3.39
C TRP A 426 -10.77 -1.32 4.63
N SER A 427 -12.04 -1.61 4.91
CA SER A 427 -12.76 -1.14 6.08
C SER A 427 -13.27 -2.36 6.86
N PRO A 428 -12.51 -2.88 7.84
CA PRO A 428 -13.02 -3.84 8.78
C PRO A 428 -14.06 -3.18 9.70
N GLY A 429 -14.97 -3.97 10.24
CA GLY A 429 -15.96 -3.51 11.20
C GLY A 429 -16.31 -4.58 12.19
N VAL A 430 -16.81 -4.16 13.35
CA VAL A 430 -17.39 -5.03 14.38
C VAL A 430 -18.85 -4.71 14.52
N MET A 431 -19.64 -5.74 14.81
CA MET A 431 -21.10 -5.62 14.92
C MET A 431 -21.57 -6.33 16.18
N ALA A 432 -22.58 -5.76 16.82
CA ALA A 432 -23.29 -6.40 17.91
C ALA A 432 -24.77 -6.09 17.77
N GLY A 433 -25.63 -7.09 17.89
CA GLY A 433 -27.05 -6.93 17.60
C GLY A 433 -27.92 -7.96 18.31
N ARG A 434 -29.23 -7.76 18.13
CA ARG A 434 -30.27 -8.60 18.69
C ARG A 434 -31.23 -9.03 17.59
N ILE A 435 -31.53 -10.30 17.54
CA ILE A 435 -32.53 -10.87 16.65
C ILE A 435 -33.94 -10.59 17.23
N LEU A 436 -34.85 -10.09 16.40
CA LEU A 436 -36.19 -9.72 16.73
C LEU A 436 -37.17 -10.61 15.96
N GLY A 437 -38.24 -11.10 16.63
CA GLY A 437 -39.33 -11.81 15.96
C GLY A 437 -39.16 -13.32 15.81
N LEU A 438 -38.16 -13.93 16.40
CA LEU A 438 -37.99 -15.37 16.47
C LEU A 438 -38.34 -15.89 17.87
N GLY A 439 -39.59 -16.21 18.14
CA GLY A 439 -40.08 -16.92 19.34
C GLY A 439 -39.52 -16.38 20.68
N ASN A 440 -39.42 -17.23 21.69
CA ASN A 440 -38.97 -16.88 23.04
C ASN A 440 -37.45 -16.63 23.18
N GLY A 441 -36.69 -16.60 22.10
CA GLY A 441 -35.26 -16.45 22.13
C GLY A 441 -34.77 -15.02 21.94
N ASN A 442 -34.37 -14.35 22.99
CA ASN A 442 -33.63 -13.10 22.95
C ASN A 442 -32.17 -13.39 22.57
N THR A 443 -31.89 -13.64 21.29
CA THR A 443 -30.55 -14.01 20.89
C THR A 443 -29.74 -12.77 20.54
N TRP A 444 -28.78 -12.46 21.39
CA TRP A 444 -27.72 -11.52 21.06
C TRP A 444 -26.74 -12.15 20.08
N SER A 445 -26.23 -11.35 19.18
CA SER A 445 -25.23 -11.78 18.21
C SER A 445 -24.12 -10.76 18.08
N VAL A 446 -22.92 -11.26 17.82
CA VAL A 446 -21.73 -10.45 17.51
C VAL A 446 -21.23 -10.82 16.12
N GLY A 447 -20.61 -9.89 15.43
CA GLY A 447 -20.14 -10.14 14.07
C GLY A 447 -18.96 -9.28 13.66
N LEU A 448 -18.32 -9.72 12.60
CA LEU A 448 -17.24 -9.01 11.92
C LEU A 448 -17.68 -8.72 10.49
N SER A 449 -17.27 -7.58 9.98
CA SER A 449 -17.50 -7.20 8.58
C SER A 449 -16.22 -6.77 7.90
N ILE A 450 -16.16 -6.98 6.60
CA ILE A 450 -15.10 -6.47 5.74
C ILE A 450 -15.70 -5.89 4.46
N ALA A 451 -15.27 -4.69 4.10
CA ALA A 451 -15.71 -4.02 2.88
C ALA A 451 -14.60 -3.13 2.32
N PRO A 452 -14.58 -2.82 1.01
CA PRO A 452 -13.76 -1.75 0.50
C PRO A 452 -14.25 -0.41 1.05
N PHE A 453 -13.31 0.46 1.40
CA PHE A 453 -13.63 1.80 1.88
C PHE A 453 -14.01 2.69 0.69
N SER A 454 -15.29 2.69 0.30
CA SER A 454 -15.81 3.56 -0.76
C SER A 454 -16.92 4.46 -0.21
N PRO A 455 -16.72 5.79 -0.21
CA PRO A 455 -17.67 6.69 0.44
C PRO A 455 -18.97 6.94 -0.34
N TYR A 456 -18.99 6.79 -1.68
CA TYR A 456 -20.10 7.24 -2.53
C TYR A 456 -20.49 6.28 -3.64
N ARG A 457 -20.15 5.00 -3.51
CA ARG A 457 -20.41 4.02 -4.57
C ARG A 457 -21.06 2.78 -4.02
N LEU A 458 -21.78 2.08 -4.89
CA LEU A 458 -22.16 0.71 -4.66
C LEU A 458 -20.90 -0.12 -4.43
N PHE A 459 -20.85 -0.85 -3.34
CA PHE A 459 -19.73 -1.71 -2.99
C PHE A 459 -20.23 -2.99 -2.33
N TRP A 460 -19.39 -4.01 -2.34
CA TRP A 460 -19.68 -5.26 -1.66
C TRP A 460 -19.20 -5.23 -0.20
N GLN A 461 -19.89 -5.98 0.66
CA GLN A 461 -19.50 -6.22 2.05
C GLN A 461 -19.67 -7.71 2.34
N GLY A 462 -18.70 -8.30 3.03
CA GLY A 462 -18.80 -9.63 3.61
C GLY A 462 -18.95 -9.54 5.11
N GLU A 463 -19.71 -10.49 5.73
CA GLU A 463 -19.93 -10.51 7.17
C GLU A 463 -19.90 -11.94 7.70
N VAL A 464 -19.50 -12.09 8.95
CA VAL A 464 -19.66 -13.31 9.75
C VAL A 464 -20.29 -12.93 11.08
N TRP A 465 -21.26 -13.73 11.53
CA TRP A 465 -22.01 -13.53 12.76
C TRP A 465 -21.99 -14.77 13.61
N ALA A 466 -21.96 -14.61 14.92
CA ALA A 466 -22.14 -15.66 15.90
C ALA A 466 -23.20 -15.21 16.92
N GLY A 467 -24.27 -15.97 17.03
CA GLY A 467 -25.26 -15.82 18.09
C GLY A 467 -24.71 -16.35 19.42
N LEU A 468 -25.09 -15.71 20.52
CA LEU A 468 -24.81 -16.26 21.83
C LEU A 468 -25.65 -17.53 22.03
N PRO A 469 -25.12 -18.58 22.71
CA PRO A 469 -25.85 -19.80 22.98
C PRO A 469 -27.13 -19.51 23.77
N THR A 470 -28.24 -20.15 23.40
CA THR A 470 -29.50 -20.14 24.15
C THR A 470 -29.77 -21.53 24.69
N GLU A 471 -30.16 -21.62 25.95
CA GLU A 471 -30.51 -22.87 26.62
C GLU A 471 -32.01 -22.86 26.96
N PHE A 472 -32.69 -23.93 26.64
CA PHE A 472 -34.09 -24.17 26.96
C PHE A 472 -34.17 -25.45 27.76
N GLU A 473 -34.75 -25.38 28.95
CA GLU A 473 -35.00 -26.55 29.79
C GLU A 473 -36.49 -26.87 29.77
N THR A 474 -36.82 -28.13 29.55
CA THR A 474 -38.17 -28.66 29.62
C THR A 474 -38.17 -29.89 30.49
N THR A 475 -39.00 -29.89 31.51
CA THR A 475 -39.21 -31.02 32.41
C THR A 475 -40.60 -31.63 32.16
N GLU A 476 -40.61 -32.88 31.77
CA GLU A 476 -41.86 -33.65 31.63
C GLU A 476 -41.88 -34.68 32.79
N SER A 477 -42.98 -34.74 33.52
CA SER A 477 -43.19 -35.73 34.57
C SER A 477 -44.40 -36.61 34.25
N SER A 478 -44.20 -37.89 34.39
CA SER A 478 -45.30 -38.88 34.27
C SER A 478 -45.36 -39.72 35.51
N ARG A 479 -46.56 -40.10 35.93
CA ARG A 479 -46.81 -40.94 37.09
C ARG A 479 -47.73 -42.07 36.70
N ASP A 480 -47.21 -43.30 36.79
CA ASP A 480 -47.98 -44.53 36.53
C ASP A 480 -48.17 -45.25 37.87
N THR A 481 -49.40 -45.75 38.07
CA THR A 481 -49.73 -46.52 39.28
C THR A 481 -50.25 -47.90 38.86
N ILE A 482 -49.55 -48.91 39.29
CA ILE A 482 -49.96 -50.32 39.09
C ILE A 482 -50.42 -50.84 40.43
N ARG A 483 -51.70 -51.26 40.49
CA ARG A 483 -52.29 -51.84 41.67
C ARG A 483 -52.31 -53.38 41.53
N THR A 484 -51.73 -54.06 42.48
CA THR A 484 -51.69 -55.52 42.54
C THR A 484 -52.14 -56.00 43.92
N GLN A 485 -52.81 -57.16 43.98
CA GLN A 485 -53.11 -57.85 45.23
C GLN A 485 -52.07 -58.96 45.38
N THR A 486 -51.37 -58.97 46.52
CA THR A 486 -50.31 -59.93 46.72
C THR A 486 -50.22 -60.38 48.17
N ASP A 487 -49.86 -61.63 48.40
CA ASP A 487 -49.58 -62.16 49.71
C ASP A 487 -48.15 -61.72 50.11
N LEU A 488 -48.05 -60.85 51.11
CA LEU A 488 -46.77 -60.38 51.62
C LEU A 488 -46.41 -61.19 52.85
N LEU A 489 -45.23 -61.85 52.83
CA LEU A 489 -44.66 -62.61 53.94
C LEU A 489 -44.66 -61.76 55.26
N GLY A 490 -45.48 -62.19 56.24
CA GLY A 490 -45.58 -61.55 57.56
C GLY A 490 -46.88 -60.75 57.79
N LEU A 491 -47.78 -60.66 56.83
CA LEU A 491 -49.12 -60.10 56.99
C LEU A 491 -50.18 -61.23 56.99
N PRO A 492 -51.19 -61.21 57.88
CA PRO A 492 -52.23 -62.23 57.98
C PRO A 492 -53.35 -62.11 56.91
N PHE A 493 -53.18 -61.24 55.91
CA PHE A 493 -54.17 -60.91 54.86
C PHE A 493 -53.49 -60.61 53.55
N VAL A 494 -54.23 -60.72 52.43
CA VAL A 494 -53.79 -60.32 51.11
C VAL A 494 -53.76 -58.79 51.06
N ALA A 495 -52.56 -58.23 50.90
CA ALA A 495 -52.36 -56.78 50.83
C ALA A 495 -52.59 -56.23 49.43
N THR A 496 -53.15 -55.03 49.33
CA THR A 496 -53.19 -54.26 48.07
C THR A 496 -51.90 -53.43 48.01
N VAL A 497 -51.13 -53.65 46.94
CA VAL A 497 -49.86 -52.96 46.72
C VAL A 497 -49.98 -52.06 45.52
N ASP A 498 -49.81 -50.78 45.75
CA ASP A 498 -49.72 -49.76 44.68
C ASP A 498 -48.25 -49.48 44.40
N THR A 499 -47.80 -49.87 43.23
CA THR A 499 -46.49 -49.49 42.72
C THR A 499 -46.61 -48.22 41.88
N ILE A 500 -46.18 -47.11 42.42
CA ILE A 500 -46.18 -45.79 41.81
C ILE A 500 -44.81 -45.57 41.18
N THR A 501 -44.75 -45.51 39.85
CA THR A 501 -43.55 -45.16 39.13
C THR A 501 -43.65 -43.72 38.63
N SER A 502 -42.85 -42.85 39.25
CA SER A 502 -42.70 -41.45 38.83
C SER A 502 -41.48 -41.33 37.91
N ARG A 503 -41.68 -40.86 36.69
CA ARG A 503 -40.61 -40.62 35.72
C ARG A 503 -40.53 -39.15 35.47
N THR A 504 -39.35 -38.57 35.66
CA THR A 504 -39.01 -37.19 35.33
C THR A 504 -38.01 -37.24 34.18
N LEU A 505 -38.33 -36.52 33.09
CA LEU A 505 -37.54 -36.41 31.89
C LEU A 505 -37.15 -34.94 31.73
N ASP A 506 -35.90 -34.64 32.06
CA ASP A 506 -35.33 -33.30 31.90
C ASP A 506 -34.61 -33.22 30.56
N ARG A 507 -35.06 -32.35 29.68
CA ARG A 507 -34.44 -32.07 28.38
C ARG A 507 -33.85 -30.70 28.42
N THR A 508 -32.53 -30.61 28.26
CA THR A 508 -31.79 -29.36 28.05
C THR A 508 -31.45 -29.26 26.57
N GLN A 509 -31.99 -28.28 25.90
CA GLN A 509 -31.68 -28.00 24.49
C GLN A 509 -30.84 -26.73 24.42
N ARG A 510 -29.61 -26.85 23.85
CA ARG A 510 -28.71 -25.76 23.57
C ARG A 510 -28.73 -25.47 22.06
N GLU A 511 -28.96 -24.22 21.71
CA GLU A 511 -28.94 -23.77 20.31
C GLU A 511 -27.93 -22.63 20.13
N GLN A 512 -27.08 -22.77 19.12
CA GLN A 512 -26.14 -21.74 18.71
C GLN A 512 -26.25 -21.50 17.21
N ARG A 513 -26.32 -20.21 16.81
CA ARG A 513 -26.48 -19.81 15.41
C ARG A 513 -25.24 -19.10 14.92
N PHE A 514 -24.82 -19.44 13.71
CA PHE A 514 -23.75 -18.76 12.98
C PHE A 514 -24.34 -18.26 11.66
N GLY A 515 -23.99 -17.05 11.28
CA GLY A 515 -24.40 -16.43 10.02
C GLY A 515 -23.20 -16.01 9.20
N VAL A 516 -23.25 -16.28 7.90
CA VAL A 516 -22.25 -15.83 6.94
C VAL A 516 -22.97 -15.06 5.85
N VAL A 517 -22.54 -13.84 5.61
CA VAL A 517 -22.97 -13.02 4.47
C VAL A 517 -21.82 -12.98 3.47
N PRO A 518 -21.79 -13.89 2.48
CA PRO A 518 -20.68 -13.94 1.52
C PRO A 518 -20.65 -12.71 0.62
N LEU A 519 -21.85 -12.17 0.30
CA LEU A 519 -21.99 -11.03 -0.58
C LEU A 519 -23.20 -10.19 -0.17
N GLN A 520 -22.92 -8.96 0.22
CA GLN A 520 -23.90 -7.89 0.40
C GLN A 520 -23.57 -6.76 -0.57
N LEU A 521 -24.53 -6.27 -1.30
CA LEU A 521 -24.43 -5.02 -2.05
C LEU A 521 -24.89 -3.89 -1.14
N ARG A 522 -24.03 -2.89 -0.97
CA ARG A 522 -24.28 -1.77 -0.08
C ARG A 522 -24.05 -0.44 -0.79
N TYR A 523 -24.93 0.54 -0.51
CA TYR A 523 -24.85 1.89 -1.03
C TYR A 523 -24.97 2.92 0.09
N ASN A 524 -24.01 3.86 0.17
CA ASN A 524 -24.09 4.99 1.10
C ASN A 524 -24.78 6.17 0.41
N PHE A 525 -26.04 6.44 0.76
CA PHE A 525 -26.82 7.58 0.24
C PHE A 525 -26.21 8.91 0.70
N SER A 526 -25.71 8.95 1.93
CA SER A 526 -25.08 10.11 2.54
C SER A 526 -23.99 9.68 3.55
N ASP A 527 -23.43 10.61 4.31
CA ASP A 527 -22.46 10.33 5.39
C ASP A 527 -23.11 9.62 6.57
N TRP A 528 -24.43 9.76 6.70
CA TRP A 528 -25.21 9.28 7.84
C TRP A 528 -26.27 8.23 7.48
N LEU A 529 -26.51 7.95 6.21
CA LEU A 529 -27.52 6.99 5.75
C LEU A 529 -26.93 6.02 4.73
N ALA A 530 -27.14 4.74 4.95
CA ALA A 530 -26.75 3.66 4.03
C ALA A 530 -27.83 2.59 3.97
N GLY A 531 -27.96 1.94 2.82
CA GLY A 531 -28.79 0.77 2.61
C GLY A 531 -28.01 -0.36 1.97
N GLY A 532 -28.49 -1.58 2.16
CA GLY A 532 -27.87 -2.77 1.61
C GLY A 532 -28.84 -3.92 1.44
N THR A 533 -28.47 -4.88 0.60
CA THR A 533 -29.19 -6.14 0.40
C THR A 533 -28.21 -7.25 0.09
N GLY A 534 -28.55 -8.49 0.43
CA GLY A 534 -27.66 -9.61 0.22
C GLY A 534 -28.24 -10.95 0.61
N LEU A 535 -27.37 -11.95 0.60
CA LEU A 535 -27.69 -13.32 0.99
C LEU A 535 -27.04 -13.61 2.34
N LEU A 536 -27.82 -14.23 3.23
CA LEU A 536 -27.38 -14.71 4.54
C LEU A 536 -27.46 -16.23 4.53
N LEU A 537 -26.35 -16.89 4.80
CA LEU A 537 -26.26 -18.34 5.05
C LEU A 537 -26.20 -18.52 6.56
N GLU A 538 -27.15 -19.28 7.12
CA GLU A 538 -27.22 -19.57 8.54
C GLU A 538 -26.88 -21.04 8.80
N ILE A 539 -26.09 -21.27 9.84
CA ILE A 539 -25.76 -22.57 10.38
C ILE A 539 -26.27 -22.60 11.81
N THR A 540 -27.20 -23.45 12.11
CA THR A 540 -27.72 -23.66 13.46
C THR A 540 -27.20 -24.96 14.01
N TYR A 541 -26.40 -24.89 15.06
CA TYR A 541 -25.97 -26.03 15.86
C TYR A 541 -26.96 -26.24 16.99
N ARG A 542 -27.50 -27.46 17.11
CA ARG A 542 -28.38 -27.88 18.19
C ARG A 542 -27.79 -29.06 18.90
N GLU A 543 -27.78 -28.98 20.21
CA GLU A 543 -27.39 -30.06 21.11
C GLU A 543 -28.54 -30.31 22.07
N GLN A 544 -28.97 -31.56 22.24
CA GLN A 544 -30.04 -31.95 23.15
C GLN A 544 -29.50 -32.97 24.12
N ILE A 545 -29.50 -32.62 25.40
CA ILE A 545 -29.17 -33.51 26.51
C ILE A 545 -30.45 -33.94 27.19
N THR A 546 -30.68 -35.23 27.35
CA THR A 546 -31.88 -35.76 27.98
C THR A 546 -31.47 -36.57 29.22
N ASN A 547 -31.92 -36.13 30.40
CA ASN A 547 -31.72 -36.82 31.66
C ASN A 547 -33.05 -37.43 32.07
N ARG A 548 -33.04 -38.75 32.37
CA ARG A 548 -34.21 -39.47 32.82
C ARG A 548 -33.99 -39.94 34.27
N GLN A 549 -34.89 -39.52 35.18
CA GLN A 549 -34.97 -40.04 36.54
C GLN A 549 -36.20 -40.92 36.70
N GLU A 550 -36.06 -42.07 37.35
CA GLU A 550 -37.18 -42.95 37.70
C GLU A 550 -37.19 -43.20 39.18
N GLN A 551 -38.28 -42.89 39.83
CA GLN A 551 -38.51 -43.14 41.27
C GLN A 551 -39.69 -44.11 41.38
N ARG A 552 -39.50 -45.21 42.07
CA ARG A 552 -40.58 -46.16 42.40
C ARG A 552 -40.88 -46.06 43.87
N THR A 553 -42.17 -45.86 44.15
CA THR A 553 -42.72 -45.86 45.50
C THR A 553 -43.74 -46.98 45.58
N VAL A 554 -43.55 -47.91 46.49
CA VAL A 554 -44.46 -49.04 46.76
C VAL A 554 -45.22 -48.68 48.00
N GLN A 555 -46.57 -48.55 47.87
CA GLN A 555 -47.48 -48.29 48.98
C GLN A 555 -48.28 -49.56 49.25
N VAL A 556 -48.36 -49.96 50.49
CA VAL A 556 -49.04 -51.16 50.94
C VAL A 556 -50.30 -50.75 51.73
N TYR A 557 -51.44 -51.35 51.36
CA TYR A 557 -52.73 -51.13 51.95
C TYR A 557 -53.34 -52.45 52.46
N ASP A 558 -54.12 -52.42 53.51
CA ASP A 558 -54.89 -53.52 53.99
C ASP A 558 -56.15 -53.82 53.09
N PRO A 559 -56.93 -54.86 53.34
CA PRO A 559 -58.14 -55.17 52.59
C PRO A 559 -59.23 -54.09 52.68
N ASP A 560 -59.23 -53.31 53.73
CA ASP A 560 -60.18 -52.19 53.95
C ASP A 560 -59.71 -50.88 53.35
N GLY A 561 -58.52 -50.87 52.68
CA GLY A 561 -57.95 -49.72 51.98
C GLY A 561 -57.21 -48.76 52.90
N GLN A 562 -56.87 -49.16 54.16
CA GLN A 562 -56.05 -48.33 55.02
C GLN A 562 -54.58 -48.48 54.68
N PHE A 563 -53.84 -47.36 54.68
CA PHE A 563 -52.40 -47.32 54.40
C PHE A 563 -51.62 -47.96 55.58
N ILE A 564 -50.75 -48.91 55.22
CA ILE A 564 -49.93 -49.62 56.19
C ILE A 564 -48.53 -49.08 56.20
N GLN A 565 -47.87 -49.05 55.04
CA GLN A 565 -46.48 -48.67 54.94
C GLN A 565 -46.17 -48.28 53.50
N ASP A 566 -45.16 -47.44 53.32
CA ASP A 566 -44.57 -47.16 52.04
C ASP A 566 -43.07 -47.51 52.05
N PHE A 567 -42.63 -48.00 50.89
CA PHE A 567 -41.22 -48.17 50.58
C PHE A 567 -40.90 -47.33 49.36
N SER A 568 -40.14 -46.27 49.56
CA SER A 568 -39.65 -45.43 48.45
C SER A 568 -38.25 -45.89 48.08
N GLN A 569 -38.07 -46.36 46.87
CA GLN A 569 -36.78 -46.69 46.33
C GLN A 569 -36.55 -45.74 45.15
N THR A 570 -35.57 -44.84 45.32
CA THR A 570 -35.10 -44.03 44.22
C THR A 570 -34.05 -44.87 43.49
N PHE A 571 -34.30 -45.22 42.26
CA PHE A 571 -33.27 -45.78 41.41
C PHE A 571 -32.37 -44.66 40.99
N ASP A 572 -31.03 -44.89 41.05
CA ASP A 572 -30.07 -43.93 40.51
C ASP A 572 -30.50 -43.53 39.10
N PRO A 573 -30.45 -42.25 38.76
CA PRO A 573 -30.84 -41.80 37.42
C PRO A 573 -30.02 -42.61 36.43
N VAL A 574 -30.67 -43.41 35.62
CA VAL A 574 -30.04 -43.98 34.45
C VAL A 574 -29.78 -42.75 33.56
N MET A 575 -28.61 -42.19 33.67
CA MET A 575 -28.13 -41.19 32.75
C MET A 575 -28.02 -41.81 31.37
N GLN A 576 -29.12 -41.93 30.67
CA GLN A 576 -29.11 -42.10 29.22
C GLN A 576 -29.05 -40.66 28.66
N SER A 577 -27.86 -40.09 28.68
CA SER A 577 -27.57 -38.92 27.88
C SER A 577 -27.55 -39.33 26.42
N PHE A 578 -28.64 -39.10 25.74
CA PHE A 578 -28.65 -39.14 24.29
C PHE A 578 -28.22 -37.74 23.81
N ASP A 579 -26.91 -37.55 23.56
CA ASP A 579 -26.40 -36.37 22.94
C ASP A 579 -26.75 -36.42 21.44
N LEU A 580 -27.84 -35.78 21.07
CA LEU A 580 -28.20 -35.56 19.68
C LEU A 580 -27.66 -34.18 19.26
N SER A 581 -26.55 -34.16 18.53
CA SER A 581 -26.06 -32.97 17.86
C SER A 581 -26.50 -32.91 16.42
N SER A 582 -27.01 -31.81 15.97
CA SER A 582 -27.43 -31.61 14.59
C SER A 582 -27.02 -30.22 14.06
N PHE A 583 -26.62 -30.21 12.77
CA PHE A 583 -26.37 -28.99 12.05
C PHE A 583 -27.50 -28.77 11.02
N ASN A 584 -28.16 -27.63 11.11
CA ASN A 584 -29.14 -27.20 10.12
C ASN A 584 -28.58 -26.01 9.33
N TYR A 585 -28.69 -26.11 8.01
CA TYR A 585 -28.25 -25.06 7.08
C TYR A 585 -29.47 -24.40 6.46
N SER A 586 -29.47 -23.07 6.39
CA SER A 586 -30.54 -22.33 5.73
C SER A 586 -29.99 -21.12 5.00
N GLY A 587 -30.66 -20.75 3.92
CA GLY A 587 -30.39 -19.52 3.18
C GLY A 587 -31.52 -18.53 3.35
N SER A 588 -31.17 -17.25 3.35
CA SER A 588 -32.13 -16.14 3.50
C SER A 588 -31.71 -14.98 2.62
N TRP A 589 -32.69 -14.24 2.11
CA TRP A 589 -32.47 -12.93 1.55
C TRP A 589 -32.68 -11.88 2.64
N PHE A 590 -31.92 -10.79 2.60
CA PHE A 590 -32.12 -9.68 3.52
C PHE A 590 -32.01 -8.31 2.85
N ALA A 591 -32.65 -7.34 3.47
CA ALA A 591 -32.47 -5.92 3.21
C ALA A 591 -32.18 -5.20 4.53
N GLU A 592 -31.31 -4.16 4.47
CA GLU A 592 -30.92 -3.40 5.64
C GLU A 592 -30.88 -1.90 5.39
N LEU A 593 -31.09 -1.16 6.47
CA LEU A 593 -30.88 0.28 6.55
C LEU A 593 -29.96 0.59 7.74
N GLN A 594 -29.01 1.51 7.55
CA GLN A 594 -28.11 1.94 8.62
C GLN A 594 -28.09 3.46 8.73
N ILE A 595 -28.15 3.96 9.96
CA ILE A 595 -28.15 5.39 10.29
C ILE A 595 -27.04 5.68 11.28
N GLY A 596 -26.26 6.74 11.05
CA GLY A 596 -25.12 7.13 11.88
C GLY A 596 -23.88 7.39 11.05
N LYS A 597 -22.69 7.15 11.61
CA LYS A 597 -21.43 7.35 10.87
C LYS A 597 -21.15 6.17 9.92
N VAL A 598 -22.02 6.01 8.90
CA VAL A 598 -22.02 4.82 8.01
C VAL A 598 -20.72 4.58 7.24
N ARG A 599 -19.84 5.58 7.14
CA ARG A 599 -18.53 5.47 6.45
C ARG A 599 -17.41 5.03 7.38
N LYS A 600 -17.34 5.64 8.56
CA LYS A 600 -16.31 5.35 9.58
C LYS A 600 -16.85 5.77 10.95
N GLY A 601 -16.99 4.82 11.86
CA GLY A 601 -17.51 5.03 13.21
C GLY A 601 -18.77 4.23 13.46
N PRO A 602 -19.54 4.57 14.52
CA PRO A 602 -20.74 3.86 14.91
C PRO A 602 -21.93 4.20 14.01
N ALA A 603 -22.70 3.18 13.64
CA ALA A 603 -23.98 3.29 12.96
C ALA A 603 -24.95 2.27 13.56
N LEU A 604 -26.23 2.65 13.69
CA LEU A 604 -27.33 1.75 14.04
C LEU A 604 -27.88 1.16 12.76
N GLY A 605 -28.08 -0.15 12.74
CA GLY A 605 -28.63 -0.90 11.61
C GLY A 605 -29.90 -1.63 11.98
N LEU A 606 -30.81 -1.68 11.04
CA LEU A 606 -31.99 -2.54 11.06
C LEU A 606 -31.98 -3.39 9.79
N ARG A 607 -32.05 -4.72 9.95
CA ARG A 607 -32.07 -5.70 8.87
C ARG A 607 -33.34 -6.52 8.94
N GLY A 608 -34.07 -6.61 7.85
CA GLY A 608 -35.18 -7.56 7.66
C GLY A 608 -34.65 -8.80 6.92
N VAL A 609 -34.96 -9.99 7.42
CA VAL A 609 -34.48 -11.27 6.87
C VAL A 609 -35.69 -12.12 6.45
N LEU A 610 -35.64 -12.65 5.23
CA LEU A 610 -36.63 -13.52 4.62
C LEU A 610 -36.00 -14.89 4.32
N PRO A 611 -36.26 -15.92 5.17
CA PRO A 611 -35.75 -17.27 4.93
C PRO A 611 -36.38 -17.92 3.69
N PHE A 612 -35.57 -18.72 2.96
CA PHE A 612 -36.02 -19.47 1.78
C PHE A 612 -36.72 -20.78 2.13
N ASP A 613 -36.61 -21.24 3.37
CA ASP A 613 -37.16 -22.52 3.86
C ASP A 613 -38.56 -22.44 4.45
N GLY A 614 -39.25 -21.30 4.26
CA GLY A 614 -40.61 -21.07 4.72
C GLY A 614 -40.77 -20.68 6.21
N ARG A 615 -39.65 -20.51 6.94
CA ARG A 615 -39.69 -19.94 8.29
C ARG A 615 -40.18 -18.49 8.25
N PRO A 616 -40.81 -18.01 9.36
CA PRO A 616 -41.27 -16.63 9.42
C PRO A 616 -40.12 -15.65 9.24
N ALA A 617 -40.43 -14.51 8.60
CA ALA A 617 -39.51 -13.39 8.50
C ALA A 617 -39.14 -12.85 9.89
N TYR A 618 -37.90 -12.42 10.07
CA TYR A 618 -37.42 -11.85 11.31
C TYR A 618 -36.58 -10.60 11.10
N GLY A 619 -36.29 -9.87 12.17
CA GLY A 619 -35.49 -8.66 12.15
C GLY A 619 -34.17 -8.84 12.91
N LEU A 620 -33.17 -8.02 12.57
CA LEU A 620 -31.94 -7.87 13.33
C LEU A 620 -31.68 -6.38 13.55
N ALA A 621 -31.68 -5.94 14.80
CA ALA A 621 -31.26 -4.60 15.16
C ALA A 621 -29.82 -4.67 15.68
N PHE A 622 -28.91 -3.84 15.14
CA PHE A 622 -27.49 -3.96 15.46
C PHE A 622 -26.78 -2.62 15.45
N LEU A 623 -25.72 -2.55 16.25
CA LEU A 623 -24.72 -1.51 16.20
C LEU A 623 -23.55 -2.01 15.33
N HIS A 624 -23.13 -1.20 14.39
CA HIS A 624 -22.02 -1.47 13.50
C HIS A 624 -20.95 -0.38 13.66
N TRP A 625 -19.75 -0.77 14.07
CA TRP A 625 -18.61 0.14 14.15
C TRP A 625 -17.61 -0.18 13.05
N ARG A 626 -17.41 0.74 12.13
CA ARG A 626 -16.47 0.62 11.01
C ARG A 626 -15.18 1.40 11.29
N PHE A 627 -14.05 0.79 10.97
CA PHE A 627 -12.71 1.35 11.18
C PHE A 627 -12.11 1.94 9.90
#